data_0e58804ddf147f46851a2a5292ba25c6
#
_entry.id   0e58804ddf147f46851a2a5292ba25c6
#
_cell.length_a   1.000
_cell.length_b   1.000
_cell.length_c   1.000
_cell.angle_alpha   90.00
_cell.angle_beta   90.00
_cell.angle_gamma   90.00
#
_symmetry.space_group_name_H-M   'P 1'
#
loop_
_entity.id
_entity.type
_entity.pdbx_description
1 polymer ?
#
loop_
_entity_poly.entity_id
_entity_poly.type
_entity_poly.pdbx_seq_one_letter_code
_entity_poly.pdbx_strand_id
1 'polypeptide(L)'
;LLDEIEKAHQDIYNILLQVMDYARLTDNKGRHADFRGVVLIMTSNAGASQASQVMVGFGGSVSRGETMMKQVKKTFKPEFINRLSSIVVFHDMDMHMAQLILEKKLRQLHEKLVAKNVNLTLTPEAFNFLLHEGFTPEYGAREMDRVISQRIKPLLMKEILFGSLQNGGNITIELKDAGLSIR
;
A
#
# COMPACT_ATOMS: atom_id res chain seq x y z
N LEU A 1 -10.48 -7.68 -9.02
CA LEU A 1 -10.10 -6.38 -8.47
C LEU A 1 -10.04 -5.36 -9.60
N LEU A 2 -10.70 -4.22 -9.42
CA LEU A 2 -10.65 -3.05 -10.30
C LEU A 2 -10.05 -1.90 -9.50
N ASP A 3 -8.88 -1.44 -9.92
CA ASP A 3 -8.15 -0.37 -9.24
C ASP A 3 -8.46 0.98 -9.86
N GLU A 4 -8.57 2.03 -9.02
CA GLU A 4 -8.84 3.41 -9.44
C GLU A 4 -10.11 3.54 -10.31
N ILE A 5 -11.22 2.95 -9.84
CA ILE A 5 -12.47 2.88 -10.62
C ILE A 5 -13.02 4.25 -11.02
N GLU A 6 -12.71 5.32 -10.28
CA GLU A 6 -13.12 6.69 -10.62
C GLU A 6 -12.54 7.20 -11.94
N LYS A 7 -11.46 6.56 -12.42
CA LYS A 7 -10.83 6.90 -13.71
C LYS A 7 -11.42 6.12 -14.90
N ALA A 8 -12.32 5.18 -14.63
CA ALA A 8 -12.93 4.36 -15.67
C ALA A 8 -13.90 5.16 -16.55
N HIS A 9 -14.00 4.77 -17.82
CA HIS A 9 -15.00 5.34 -18.72
C HIS A 9 -16.41 5.00 -18.24
N GLN A 10 -17.38 5.88 -18.55
CA GLN A 10 -18.79 5.72 -18.14
C GLN A 10 -19.39 4.36 -18.52
N ASP A 11 -19.02 3.81 -19.66
CA ASP A 11 -19.53 2.52 -20.14
C ASP A 11 -19.10 1.35 -19.23
N ILE A 12 -17.95 1.45 -18.55
CA ILE A 12 -17.51 0.44 -17.58
C ILE A 12 -18.48 0.36 -16.40
N TYR A 13 -18.99 1.49 -15.92
CA TYR A 13 -20.00 1.49 -14.85
C TYR A 13 -21.28 0.80 -15.28
N ASN A 14 -21.72 1.01 -16.53
CA ASN A 14 -22.91 0.35 -17.08
C ASN A 14 -22.73 -1.17 -17.17
N ILE A 15 -21.53 -1.62 -17.58
CA ILE A 15 -21.17 -3.04 -17.60
C ILE A 15 -21.16 -3.62 -16.18
N LEU A 16 -20.58 -2.91 -15.21
CA LEU A 16 -20.53 -3.36 -13.82
C LEU A 16 -21.92 -3.42 -13.19
N LEU A 17 -22.82 -2.48 -13.50
CA LEU A 17 -24.22 -2.54 -13.06
C LEU A 17 -24.89 -3.80 -13.60
N GLN A 18 -24.69 -4.14 -14.88
CA GLN A 18 -25.24 -5.37 -15.47
C GLN A 18 -24.70 -6.62 -14.76
N VAL A 19 -23.39 -6.65 -14.46
CA VAL A 19 -22.77 -7.76 -13.72
C VAL A 19 -23.34 -7.89 -12.30
N MET A 20 -23.50 -6.77 -11.60
CA MET A 20 -24.04 -6.76 -10.23
C MET A 20 -25.52 -7.16 -10.17
N ASP A 21 -26.30 -6.80 -11.20
CA ASP A 21 -27.75 -7.11 -11.24
C ASP A 21 -28.03 -8.53 -11.68
N TYR A 22 -27.33 -9.03 -12.69
CA TYR A 22 -27.65 -10.30 -13.35
C TYR A 22 -26.61 -11.40 -13.11
N ALA A 23 -25.53 -11.09 -12.44
CA ALA A 23 -24.39 -12.01 -12.21
C ALA A 23 -23.87 -12.65 -13.51
N ARG A 24 -23.98 -11.95 -14.63
CA ARG A 24 -23.49 -12.39 -15.94
C ARG A 24 -23.13 -11.21 -16.83
N LEU A 25 -22.20 -11.44 -17.74
CA LEU A 25 -21.83 -10.51 -18.80
C LEU A 25 -21.95 -11.22 -20.14
N THR A 26 -22.48 -10.53 -21.15
CA THR A 26 -22.61 -11.03 -22.51
C THR A 26 -21.72 -10.22 -23.44
N ASP A 27 -20.88 -10.90 -24.23
CA ASP A 27 -20.05 -10.23 -25.24
C ASP A 27 -20.84 -9.95 -26.52
N ASN A 28 -20.25 -9.22 -27.46
CA ASN A 28 -20.84 -8.86 -28.74
C ASN A 28 -21.12 -10.07 -29.65
N LYS A 29 -20.59 -11.24 -29.31
CA LYS A 29 -20.82 -12.52 -30.03
C LYS A 29 -21.86 -13.40 -29.35
N GLY A 30 -22.55 -12.88 -28.33
CA GLY A 30 -23.59 -13.60 -27.58
C GLY A 30 -23.04 -14.61 -26.56
N ARG A 31 -21.74 -14.66 -26.28
CA ARG A 31 -21.17 -15.54 -25.26
C ARG A 31 -21.39 -14.93 -23.87
N HIS A 32 -21.72 -15.79 -22.93
CA HIS A 32 -22.00 -15.40 -21.55
C HIS A 32 -20.85 -15.81 -20.62
N ALA A 33 -20.42 -14.87 -19.75
CA ALA A 33 -19.57 -15.14 -18.61
C ALA A 33 -20.43 -15.12 -17.33
N ASP A 34 -20.25 -16.12 -16.46
CA ASP A 34 -20.97 -16.26 -15.20
C ASP A 34 -20.19 -15.62 -14.06
N PHE A 35 -20.82 -14.70 -13.33
CA PHE A 35 -20.24 -13.96 -12.20
C PHE A 35 -20.82 -14.37 -10.84
N ARG A 36 -21.67 -15.39 -10.74
CA ARG A 36 -22.32 -15.80 -9.47
C ARG A 36 -21.36 -16.17 -8.34
N GLY A 37 -20.18 -16.66 -8.68
CA GLY A 37 -19.14 -17.00 -7.69
C GLY A 37 -18.05 -15.94 -7.54
N VAL A 38 -18.25 -14.71 -8.07
CA VAL A 38 -17.22 -13.67 -8.11
C VAL A 38 -17.42 -12.67 -6.98
N VAL A 39 -16.34 -12.35 -6.25
CA VAL A 39 -16.26 -11.21 -5.34
C VAL A 39 -15.65 -10.04 -6.12
N LEU A 40 -16.47 -9.01 -6.36
CA LEU A 40 -16.03 -7.80 -7.03
C LEU A 40 -15.49 -6.79 -6.01
N ILE A 41 -14.21 -6.47 -6.13
CA ILE A 41 -13.53 -5.48 -5.28
C ILE A 41 -13.10 -4.31 -6.16
N MET A 42 -13.41 -3.10 -5.73
CA MET A 42 -13.05 -1.87 -6.42
C MET A 42 -12.34 -0.93 -5.46
N THR A 43 -11.26 -0.30 -5.90
CA THR A 43 -10.57 0.76 -5.14
C THR A 43 -10.81 2.12 -5.76
N SER A 44 -10.79 3.17 -4.96
CA SER A 44 -10.93 4.55 -5.43
C SER A 44 -10.19 5.52 -4.51
N ASN A 45 -9.60 6.56 -5.10
CA ASN A 45 -9.04 7.71 -4.40
C ASN A 45 -10.01 8.90 -4.34
N ALA A 46 -11.30 8.68 -4.68
CA ALA A 46 -12.30 9.74 -4.65
C ALA A 46 -12.42 10.36 -3.25
N GLY A 47 -12.18 11.67 -3.16
CA GLY A 47 -12.28 12.43 -1.91
C GLY A 47 -10.99 12.51 -1.07
N ALA A 48 -9.92 11.82 -1.44
CA ALA A 48 -8.67 11.86 -0.67
C ALA A 48 -8.06 13.27 -0.61
N SER A 49 -8.01 13.99 -1.72
CA SER A 49 -7.46 15.35 -1.79
C SER A 49 -8.31 16.38 -1.04
N GLN A 50 -9.65 16.29 -1.14
CA GLN A 50 -10.56 17.17 -0.43
C GLN A 50 -10.55 16.91 1.09
N ALA A 51 -10.44 15.66 1.50
CA ALA A 51 -10.33 15.29 2.91
C ALA A 51 -9.05 15.85 3.56
N SER A 52 -7.96 15.96 2.81
CA SER A 52 -6.70 16.57 3.28
C SER A 52 -6.80 18.10 3.42
N GLN A 53 -7.58 18.77 2.57
CA GLN A 53 -7.76 20.24 2.61
C GLN A 53 -8.67 20.69 3.78
N VAL A 54 -9.64 19.89 4.19
CA VAL A 54 -10.57 20.23 5.29
C VAL A 54 -9.84 20.29 6.65
N MET A 55 -8.72 19.60 6.82
CA MET A 55 -7.92 19.69 8.06
C MET A 55 -7.19 21.06 8.24
N VAL A 56 -7.10 21.88 7.21
CA VAL A 56 -6.38 23.17 7.23
C VAL A 56 -7.33 24.36 7.44
N GLY A 57 -8.65 24.19 7.38
CA GLY A 57 -9.65 25.24 7.45
C GLY A 57 -10.60 25.10 8.64
N PHE A 58 -10.67 26.16 9.42
CA PHE A 58 -11.58 26.49 10.50
C PHE A 58 -12.81 25.59 10.78
N GLY A 59 -12.84 24.98 11.97
CA GLY A 59 -14.02 24.89 12.84
C GLY A 59 -15.19 24.04 12.34
N GLY A 60 -15.05 22.73 12.33
CA GLY A 60 -16.19 21.82 12.25
C GLY A 60 -15.72 20.38 12.29
N SER A 61 -16.17 19.61 13.26
CA SER A 61 -15.80 18.21 13.48
C SER A 61 -16.43 17.24 12.45
N VAL A 62 -16.34 17.57 11.17
CA VAL A 62 -16.72 16.59 10.13
C VAL A 62 -15.60 15.58 10.03
N SER A 63 -15.91 14.32 10.35
CA SER A 63 -14.89 13.27 10.25
C SER A 63 -14.40 13.15 8.80
N ARG A 64 -13.09 12.86 8.64
CA ARG A 64 -12.50 12.66 7.32
C ARG A 64 -13.28 11.61 6.51
N GLY A 65 -13.74 10.55 7.17
CA GLY A 65 -14.57 9.52 6.55
C GLY A 65 -15.89 10.07 5.97
N GLU A 66 -16.55 10.97 6.67
CA GLU A 66 -17.79 11.61 6.16
C GLU A 66 -17.51 12.49 4.95
N THR A 67 -16.39 13.23 4.96
CA THR A 67 -15.98 14.06 3.81
C THR A 67 -15.69 13.17 2.60
N MET A 68 -14.95 12.07 2.78
CA MET A 68 -14.69 11.10 1.72
C MET A 68 -15.99 10.47 1.20
N MET A 69 -16.92 10.07 2.08
CA MET A 69 -18.21 9.51 1.69
C MET A 69 -19.09 10.51 0.91
N LYS A 70 -19.07 11.80 1.30
CA LYS A 70 -19.75 12.86 0.53
C LYS A 70 -19.18 12.97 -0.88
N GLN A 71 -17.86 12.86 -1.04
CA GLN A 71 -17.22 12.94 -2.33
C GLN A 71 -17.48 11.69 -3.19
N VAL A 72 -17.47 10.50 -2.60
CA VAL A 72 -17.86 9.25 -3.27
C VAL A 72 -19.27 9.38 -3.84
N LYS A 73 -20.23 9.90 -3.07
CA LYS A 73 -21.61 10.16 -3.52
C LYS A 73 -21.73 11.22 -4.62
N LYS A 74 -20.75 12.10 -4.78
CA LYS A 74 -20.69 13.06 -5.90
C LYS A 74 -20.03 12.47 -7.14
N THR A 75 -19.04 11.61 -6.95
CA THR A 75 -18.26 11.01 -8.04
C THR A 75 -19.01 9.89 -8.74
N PHE A 76 -19.70 9.06 -7.97
CA PHE A 76 -20.42 7.89 -8.47
C PHE A 76 -21.93 8.10 -8.45
N LYS A 77 -22.63 7.61 -9.48
CA LYS A 77 -24.07 7.67 -9.55
C LYS A 77 -24.72 6.89 -8.38
N PRO A 78 -25.85 7.37 -7.84
CA PRO A 78 -26.55 6.70 -6.73
C PRO A 78 -26.91 5.24 -7.05
N GLU A 79 -27.29 4.94 -8.27
CA GLU A 79 -27.62 3.57 -8.71
C GLU A 79 -26.42 2.62 -8.56
N PHE A 80 -25.19 3.09 -8.87
CA PHE A 80 -23.98 2.31 -8.72
C PHE A 80 -23.65 2.07 -7.24
N ILE A 81 -23.72 3.12 -6.42
CA ILE A 81 -23.44 3.02 -4.98
C ILE A 81 -24.42 2.06 -4.29
N ASN A 82 -25.71 2.08 -4.67
CA ASN A 82 -26.74 1.24 -4.08
C ASN A 82 -26.59 -0.25 -4.41
N ARG A 83 -25.74 -0.62 -5.38
CA ARG A 83 -25.41 -2.02 -5.72
C ARG A 83 -24.21 -2.56 -4.96
N LEU A 84 -23.45 -1.68 -4.31
CA LEU A 84 -22.29 -2.10 -3.50
C LEU A 84 -22.79 -2.71 -2.19
N SER A 85 -22.27 -3.89 -1.86
CA SER A 85 -22.55 -4.55 -0.58
C SER A 85 -21.98 -3.78 0.60
N SER A 86 -20.83 -3.13 0.43
CA SER A 86 -20.15 -2.33 1.46
C SER A 86 -19.19 -1.33 0.83
N ILE A 87 -19.01 -0.21 1.52
CA ILE A 87 -17.95 0.77 1.22
C ILE A 87 -17.07 0.88 2.46
N VAL A 88 -15.79 0.57 2.30
CA VAL A 88 -14.79 0.62 3.37
C VAL A 88 -13.89 1.83 3.15
N VAL A 89 -13.84 2.73 4.13
CA VAL A 89 -12.94 3.88 4.12
C VAL A 89 -11.68 3.52 4.88
N PHE A 90 -10.54 3.60 4.21
CA PHE A 90 -9.24 3.41 4.85
C PHE A 90 -8.78 4.70 5.53
N HIS A 91 -8.24 4.56 6.72
CA HIS A 91 -7.62 5.66 7.44
C HIS A 91 -6.26 6.03 6.84
N ASP A 92 -5.80 7.25 7.14
CA ASP A 92 -4.43 7.64 6.81
C ASP A 92 -3.45 6.76 7.55
N MET A 93 -2.31 6.59 6.91
CA MET A 93 -1.19 5.91 7.51
C MET A 93 -0.49 6.85 8.51
N ASP A 94 -0.36 6.42 9.74
CA ASP A 94 0.42 7.08 10.78
C ASP A 94 1.82 6.45 10.91
N MET A 95 2.65 7.03 11.76
CA MET A 95 4.01 6.56 12.03
C MET A 95 4.02 5.14 12.61
N HIS A 96 3.04 4.80 13.44
CA HIS A 96 2.95 3.45 14.04
C HIS A 96 2.65 2.40 12.96
N MET A 97 1.72 2.68 12.05
CA MET A 97 1.44 1.79 10.92
C MET A 97 2.65 1.66 9.99
N ALA A 98 3.39 2.76 9.75
CA ALA A 98 4.62 2.74 8.97
C ALA A 98 5.70 1.87 9.62
N GLN A 99 5.83 1.92 10.95
CA GLN A 99 6.72 1.06 11.71
C GLN A 99 6.38 -0.42 11.53
N LEU A 100 5.11 -0.80 11.67
CA LEU A 100 4.67 -2.19 11.46
C LEU A 100 4.94 -2.68 10.04
N ILE A 101 4.84 -1.78 9.04
CA ILE A 101 5.18 -2.11 7.65
C ILE A 101 6.68 -2.35 7.51
N LEU A 102 7.52 -1.48 8.06
CA LEU A 102 8.97 -1.65 8.03
C LEU A 102 9.38 -2.96 8.69
N GLU A 103 8.86 -3.26 9.88
CA GLU A 103 9.10 -4.52 10.58
C GLU A 103 8.73 -5.75 9.73
N LYS A 104 7.54 -5.72 9.09
CA LYS A 104 7.10 -6.77 8.17
C LYS A 104 8.06 -6.93 6.99
N LYS A 105 8.51 -5.83 6.38
CA LYS A 105 9.43 -5.85 5.24
C LYS A 105 10.82 -6.36 5.62
N LEU A 106 11.32 -5.96 6.77
CA LEU A 106 12.59 -6.45 7.31
C LEU A 106 12.52 -7.93 7.66
N ARG A 107 11.40 -8.39 8.22
CA ARG A 107 11.16 -9.82 8.46
C ARG A 107 11.19 -10.63 7.17
N GLN A 108 10.51 -10.17 6.11
CA GLN A 108 10.54 -10.81 4.80
C GLN A 108 11.96 -10.86 4.18
N LEU A 109 12.76 -9.81 4.41
CA LEU A 109 14.16 -9.79 4.01
C LEU A 109 14.98 -10.80 4.83
N HIS A 110 14.79 -10.83 6.15
CA HIS A 110 15.45 -11.75 7.06
C HIS A 110 15.18 -13.23 6.67
N GLU A 111 13.92 -13.59 6.40
CA GLU A 111 13.55 -14.94 5.96
C GLU A 111 14.33 -15.38 4.70
N LYS A 112 14.54 -14.46 3.75
CA LYS A 112 15.34 -14.74 2.54
C LYS A 112 16.84 -14.90 2.85
N LEU A 113 17.34 -14.21 3.86
CA LEU A 113 18.74 -14.28 4.28
C LEU A 113 19.04 -15.53 5.11
N VAL A 114 18.08 -15.97 5.93
CA VAL A 114 18.19 -17.23 6.70
C VAL A 114 18.39 -18.43 5.75
N ALA A 115 17.75 -18.44 4.59
CA ALA A 115 17.96 -19.45 3.56
C ALA A 115 19.42 -19.49 3.01
N LYS A 116 20.22 -18.46 3.29
CA LYS A 116 21.66 -18.35 2.97
C LYS A 116 22.55 -18.42 4.23
N ASN A 117 22.00 -18.85 5.37
CA ASN A 117 22.67 -18.87 6.68
C ASN A 117 23.14 -17.47 7.15
N VAL A 118 22.49 -16.40 6.70
CA VAL A 118 22.81 -15.03 7.12
C VAL A 118 21.73 -14.53 8.08
N ASN A 119 22.17 -14.05 9.26
CA ASN A 119 21.30 -13.48 10.28
C ASN A 119 21.52 -11.96 10.33
N LEU A 120 20.47 -11.21 9.98
CA LEU A 120 20.48 -9.74 9.92
C LEU A 120 19.87 -9.14 11.18
N THR A 121 20.58 -8.23 11.81
CA THR A 121 20.08 -7.36 12.87
C THR A 121 20.26 -5.89 12.50
N LEU A 122 19.42 -5.02 13.05
CA LEU A 122 19.52 -3.57 12.92
C LEU A 122 19.63 -2.94 14.30
N THR A 123 20.41 -1.89 14.42
CA THR A 123 20.35 -1.05 15.64
C THR A 123 19.07 -0.21 15.63
N PRO A 124 18.59 0.24 16.80
CA PRO A 124 17.40 1.12 16.87
C PRO A 124 17.55 2.39 16.04
N GLU A 125 18.76 2.97 15.98
CA GLU A 125 19.06 4.16 15.20
C GLU A 125 18.93 3.89 13.68
N ALA A 126 19.47 2.76 13.22
CA ALA A 126 19.35 2.32 11.83
C ALA A 126 17.90 2.05 11.44
N PHE A 127 17.13 1.43 12.33
CA PHE A 127 15.70 1.21 12.13
C PHE A 127 14.93 2.54 12.00
N ASN A 128 15.14 3.48 12.93
CA ASN A 128 14.50 4.79 12.89
C ASN A 128 14.89 5.60 11.65
N PHE A 129 16.14 5.53 11.22
CA PHE A 129 16.60 6.16 9.99
C PHE A 129 15.81 5.65 8.76
N LEU A 130 15.68 4.33 8.63
CA LEU A 130 14.90 3.71 7.55
C LEU A 130 13.42 4.09 7.62
N LEU A 131 12.85 4.15 8.82
CA LEU A 131 11.47 4.53 9.03
C LEU A 131 11.21 5.95 8.55
N HIS A 132 12.06 6.91 8.93
CA HIS A 132 11.93 8.31 8.52
C HIS A 132 12.19 8.52 7.03
N GLU A 133 13.11 7.76 6.43
CA GLU A 133 13.40 7.87 5.00
C GLU A 133 12.31 7.19 4.14
N GLY A 134 11.68 6.13 4.66
CA GLY A 134 10.67 5.33 3.94
C GLY A 134 9.23 5.76 4.15
N PHE A 135 8.95 6.68 5.07
CA PHE A 135 7.60 7.17 5.36
C PHE A 135 7.50 8.68 5.20
N THR A 136 6.50 9.11 4.46
CA THR A 136 6.06 10.49 4.41
C THR A 136 4.54 10.56 4.53
N PRO A 137 3.98 11.65 5.13
CA PRO A 137 2.52 11.82 5.21
C PRO A 137 1.83 11.83 3.84
N GLU A 138 2.53 12.26 2.80
CA GLU A 138 2.00 12.39 1.44
C GLU A 138 1.96 11.04 0.70
N TYR A 139 3.04 10.26 0.77
CA TYR A 139 3.19 9.00 0.02
C TYR A 139 3.00 7.76 0.88
N GLY A 140 2.82 7.94 2.21
CA GLY A 140 2.73 6.85 3.16
C GLY A 140 4.02 6.01 3.19
N ALA A 141 3.90 4.70 3.27
CA ALA A 141 5.04 3.78 3.31
C ALA A 141 5.38 3.15 1.93
N ARG A 142 4.93 3.74 0.83
CA ARG A 142 5.21 3.23 -0.53
C ARG A 142 6.71 3.19 -0.85
N GLU A 143 7.46 4.16 -0.30
CA GLU A 143 8.90 4.26 -0.49
C GLU A 143 9.71 3.22 0.32
N MET A 144 9.08 2.52 1.27
CA MET A 144 9.77 1.62 2.20
C MET A 144 10.56 0.51 1.48
N ASP A 145 9.96 -0.11 0.45
CA ASP A 145 10.65 -1.14 -0.35
C ASP A 145 11.84 -0.57 -1.13
N ARG A 146 11.70 0.66 -1.62
CA ARG A 146 12.77 1.37 -2.33
C ARG A 146 13.93 1.69 -1.40
N VAL A 147 13.64 2.22 -0.21
CA VAL A 147 14.65 2.55 0.80
C VAL A 147 15.41 1.29 1.23
N ILE A 148 14.72 0.20 1.57
CA ILE A 148 15.36 -1.08 1.89
C ILE A 148 16.24 -1.56 0.72
N SER A 149 15.75 -1.44 -0.51
CA SER A 149 16.49 -1.87 -1.70
C SER A 149 17.72 -1.03 -1.98
N GLN A 150 17.68 0.27 -1.71
CA GLN A 150 18.77 1.20 -1.97
C GLN A 150 19.78 1.29 -0.82
N ARG A 151 19.34 1.11 0.43
CA ARG A 151 20.18 1.31 1.62
C ARG A 151 20.73 0.00 2.19
N ILE A 152 19.92 -1.04 2.25
CA ILE A 152 20.30 -2.31 2.91
C ILE A 152 20.87 -3.32 1.90
N LYS A 153 20.17 -3.57 0.78
CA LYS A 153 20.57 -4.64 -0.14
C LYS A 153 21.98 -4.48 -0.69
N PRO A 154 22.49 -3.30 -1.09
CA PRO A 154 23.85 -3.18 -1.60
C PRO A 154 24.91 -3.53 -0.55
N LEU A 155 24.70 -3.16 0.72
CA LEU A 155 25.57 -3.51 1.82
C LEU A 155 25.64 -5.04 2.00
N LEU A 156 24.47 -5.69 2.07
CA LEU A 156 24.39 -7.15 2.20
C LEU A 156 25.01 -7.87 1.00
N MET A 157 24.73 -7.41 -0.22
CA MET A 157 25.29 -8.03 -1.44
C MET A 157 26.81 -7.99 -1.45
N LYS A 158 27.41 -6.88 -1.04
CA LYS A 158 28.86 -6.75 -0.95
C LYS A 158 29.46 -7.79 -0.01
N GLU A 159 28.88 -7.93 1.19
CA GLU A 159 29.37 -8.87 2.20
C GLU A 159 29.10 -10.34 1.82
N ILE A 160 27.96 -10.64 1.20
CA ILE A 160 27.61 -12.00 0.78
C ILE A 160 28.49 -12.45 -0.40
N LEU A 161 28.81 -11.55 -1.34
CA LEU A 161 29.56 -11.91 -2.54
C LEU A 161 31.09 -11.87 -2.33
N PHE A 162 31.57 -10.88 -1.56
CA PHE A 162 32.99 -10.56 -1.49
C PHE A 162 33.55 -10.40 -0.08
N GLY A 163 32.67 -10.41 0.93
CA GLY A 163 33.02 -10.11 2.33
C GLY A 163 32.85 -11.29 3.28
N SER A 164 32.54 -10.95 4.51
CA SER A 164 32.49 -11.87 5.67
C SER A 164 31.34 -12.88 5.63
N LEU A 165 30.32 -12.66 4.80
CA LEU A 165 29.10 -13.48 4.76
C LEU A 165 29.09 -14.54 3.63
N GLN A 166 30.21 -14.80 2.97
CA GLN A 166 30.29 -15.82 1.89
C GLN A 166 29.85 -17.22 2.35
N ASN A 167 30.11 -17.56 3.60
CA ASN A 167 29.71 -18.83 4.21
C ASN A 167 28.58 -18.69 5.23
N GLY A 168 27.83 -17.58 5.17
CA GLY A 168 26.84 -17.20 6.17
C GLY A 168 27.46 -16.49 7.37
N GLY A 169 26.63 -16.13 8.34
CA GLY A 169 27.07 -15.45 9.57
C GLY A 169 26.08 -14.42 10.07
N ASN A 170 26.48 -13.68 11.11
CA ASN A 170 25.69 -12.61 11.69
C ASN A 170 26.18 -11.26 11.19
N ILE A 171 25.26 -10.37 10.89
CA ILE A 171 25.57 -9.01 10.44
C ILE A 171 24.64 -8.02 11.15
N THR A 172 25.21 -6.92 11.62
CA THR A 172 24.45 -5.82 12.23
C THR A 172 24.61 -4.58 11.38
N ILE A 173 23.47 -3.97 11.04
CA ILE A 173 23.44 -2.66 10.38
C ILE A 173 23.27 -1.59 11.43
N GLU A 174 24.15 -0.61 11.41
CA GLU A 174 24.16 0.54 12.29
C GLU A 174 24.08 1.86 11.50
N LEU A 175 23.66 2.94 12.17
CA LEU A 175 23.72 4.29 11.62
C LEU A 175 25.07 4.92 11.96
N LYS A 176 25.84 5.32 10.95
CA LYS A 176 27.13 5.98 11.11
C LYS A 176 27.26 7.10 10.09
N ASP A 177 27.76 8.27 10.53
CA ASP A 177 28.03 9.44 9.67
C ASP A 177 26.87 9.79 8.70
N ALA A 178 25.61 9.76 9.23
CA ALA A 178 24.35 9.98 8.50
C ALA A 178 24.06 8.96 7.40
N GLY A 179 24.70 7.78 7.42
CA GLY A 179 24.44 6.66 6.51
C GLY A 179 24.39 5.29 7.22
N LEU A 180 23.90 4.28 6.52
CA LEU A 180 23.93 2.91 7.06
C LEU A 180 25.29 2.27 6.78
N SER A 181 25.84 1.61 7.78
CA SER A 181 27.08 0.85 7.71
C SER A 181 26.92 -0.52 8.36
N ILE A 182 27.84 -1.41 8.07
CA ILE A 182 27.94 -2.73 8.67
C ILE A 182 28.91 -2.67 9.85
N ARG A 183 28.51 -3.33 10.92
CA ARG A 183 29.34 -3.58 12.08
C ARG A 183 29.76 -5.05 12.15
#